data_058a599ee20cbef9fed527c45b024119
#
_entry.id   058a599ee20cbef9fed527c45b024119
#
_cell.length_a   1.000
_cell.length_b   1.000
_cell.length_c   1.000
_cell.angle_alpha   90.00
_cell.angle_beta   90.00
_cell.angle_gamma   90.00
#
_symmetry.space_group_name_H-M   'P 1'
#
loop_
_entity.id
_entity.type
_entity.pdbx_description
1 polymer ?
#
loop_
_entity_poly.entity_id
_entity_poly.type
_entity_poly.pdbx_seq_one_letter_code
_entity_poly.pdbx_strand_id
1 'polypeptide(L)'
;MLFRSGSVFGLASGAEYVDILKQENIGFKIKDTDISIPIVPCASIYDITTKNYSAISSAVYKELSHEAYLNSSKDFSLGNFGAGIGAVAGTHKGGLGSASTKISNDIIIGAITIVNSVGSAVIPGTRLLYSSIYELGGEMGNNLRKNFRDFEHYQCQLDISKTTKLDKRPRDRQNTTISVIATNLDLNKLELYNLAKMSTSGLSRAIRPAGTSLDGDIIFAISSCKKNYYKKDYNFSFICSTASDTLTRAIGRAVYSAKGIKGLKAVKDLVTKKE
;
A
#
# COMPACT_ATOMS: atom_id res chain seq x y z
N MET A 1 3.28 -8.37 10.80
CA MET A 1 3.87 -7.32 9.95
C MET A 1 3.15 -6.01 10.23
N LEU A 2 3.87 -4.92 10.36
CA LEU A 2 3.33 -3.63 10.75
C LEU A 2 3.68 -2.54 9.74
N PHE A 3 2.67 -1.81 9.29
CA PHE A 3 2.81 -0.59 8.51
C PHE A 3 2.47 0.60 9.38
N ARG A 4 3.35 1.60 9.44
CA ARG A 4 3.17 2.76 10.28
C ARG A 4 3.48 4.07 9.57
N SER A 5 2.90 5.14 10.10
CA SER A 5 3.28 6.52 9.86
C SER A 5 4.37 6.95 10.86
N GLY A 6 4.83 8.20 10.80
CA GLY A 6 5.72 8.76 11.80
C GLY A 6 7.20 8.43 11.61
N SER A 7 7.63 8.01 10.43
CA SER A 7 9.03 7.75 10.10
C SER A 7 9.70 6.79 11.11
N VAL A 8 10.93 7.08 11.53
CA VAL A 8 11.68 6.27 12.51
C VAL A 8 10.95 6.05 13.83
N PHE A 9 10.17 7.04 14.30
CA PHE A 9 9.39 6.90 15.54
C PHE A 9 8.30 5.82 15.42
N GLY A 10 7.71 5.67 14.22
CA GLY A 10 6.72 4.64 13.94
C GLY A 10 7.27 3.22 14.05
N LEU A 11 8.57 3.01 13.90
CA LEU A 11 9.20 1.69 14.04
C LEU A 11 9.10 1.15 15.47
N ALA A 12 8.93 2.01 16.47
CA ALA A 12 8.72 1.60 17.88
C ALA A 12 7.48 0.71 18.05
N SER A 13 6.50 0.82 17.14
CA SER A 13 5.33 -0.06 17.09
C SER A 13 5.71 -1.53 16.89
N GLY A 14 6.81 -1.81 16.19
CA GLY A 14 7.27 -3.17 15.97
C GLY A 14 7.78 -3.84 17.24
N ALA A 15 8.52 -3.10 18.06
CA ALA A 15 8.99 -3.60 19.33
C ALA A 15 7.82 -3.92 20.28
N GLU A 16 6.85 -3.01 20.37
CA GLU A 16 5.63 -3.22 21.17
C GLU A 16 4.87 -4.45 20.69
N TYR A 17 4.75 -4.63 19.37
CA TYR A 17 4.05 -5.77 18.81
C TYR A 17 4.76 -7.10 19.08
N VAL A 18 6.10 -7.09 19.14
CA VAL A 18 6.90 -8.24 19.58
C VAL A 18 6.58 -8.61 21.02
N ASP A 19 6.49 -7.61 21.90
CA ASP A 19 6.18 -7.84 23.32
C ASP A 19 4.76 -8.40 23.52
N ILE A 20 3.77 -7.88 22.77
CA ILE A 20 2.39 -8.40 22.78
C ILE A 20 2.37 -9.88 22.34
N LEU A 21 2.97 -10.20 21.20
CA LEU A 21 2.98 -11.57 20.67
C LEU A 21 3.75 -12.52 21.57
N LYS A 22 4.81 -12.07 22.24
CA LYS A 22 5.57 -12.84 23.24
C LYS A 22 4.68 -13.22 24.43
N GLN A 23 3.87 -12.28 24.93
CA GLN A 23 2.92 -12.55 26.03
C GLN A 23 1.89 -13.60 25.65
N GLU A 24 1.50 -13.66 24.39
CA GLU A 24 0.56 -14.65 23.86
C GLU A 24 1.23 -15.94 23.37
N ASN A 25 2.53 -16.07 23.55
CA ASN A 25 3.33 -17.22 23.06
C ASN A 25 3.19 -17.47 21.56
N ILE A 26 3.05 -16.40 20.77
CA ILE A 26 2.95 -16.43 19.30
C ILE A 26 4.31 -16.10 18.69
N GLY A 27 4.83 -16.99 17.84
CA GLY A 27 6.10 -16.75 17.16
C GLY A 27 6.67 -18.00 16.53
N PHE A 28 7.92 -17.91 16.10
CA PHE A 28 8.70 -19.03 15.64
C PHE A 28 9.07 -19.90 16.86
N LYS A 29 8.62 -21.12 16.85
CA LYS A 29 8.89 -22.09 17.94
C LYS A 29 10.31 -22.63 17.83
N ILE A 30 11.07 -22.52 18.91
CA ILE A 30 12.38 -23.15 19.01
C ILE A 30 12.15 -24.64 19.30
N LYS A 31 12.76 -25.50 18.50
CA LYS A 31 12.64 -26.96 18.62
C LYS A 31 13.05 -27.41 20.02
N ASP A 32 12.27 -28.35 20.56
CA ASP A 32 12.47 -28.97 21.88
C ASP A 32 12.44 -27.97 23.07
N THR A 33 11.75 -26.85 22.91
CA THR A 33 11.50 -25.84 23.96
C THR A 33 10.07 -25.29 23.90
N ASP A 34 9.63 -24.64 24.98
CA ASP A 34 8.37 -23.87 25.01
C ASP A 34 8.52 -22.41 24.56
N ILE A 35 9.67 -22.08 23.96
CA ILE A 35 10.02 -20.71 23.58
C ILE A 35 9.46 -20.41 22.17
N SER A 36 8.66 -19.35 22.08
CA SER A 36 8.24 -18.75 20.81
C SER A 36 8.88 -17.39 20.63
N ILE A 37 9.54 -17.18 19.50
CA ILE A 37 10.17 -15.89 19.16
C ILE A 37 9.33 -15.19 18.09
N PRO A 38 8.68 -14.08 18.42
CA PRO A 38 7.94 -13.29 17.44
C PRO A 38 8.86 -12.68 16.38
N ILE A 39 8.49 -12.82 15.11
CA ILE A 39 9.20 -12.18 13.99
C ILE A 39 8.24 -11.17 13.37
N VAL A 40 8.50 -9.87 13.58
CA VAL A 40 7.63 -8.77 13.17
C VAL A 40 8.38 -7.84 12.21
N PRO A 41 8.35 -8.10 10.88
CA PRO A 41 8.84 -7.15 9.90
C PRO A 41 8.04 -5.83 9.99
N CYS A 42 8.75 -4.71 9.98
CA CYS A 42 8.17 -3.39 10.12
C CYS A 42 8.66 -2.46 9.01
N ALA A 43 7.77 -1.57 8.57
CA ALA A 43 8.11 -0.47 7.70
C ALA A 43 7.24 0.74 8.06
N SER A 44 7.80 1.95 7.92
CA SER A 44 7.06 3.17 8.18
C SER A 44 7.19 4.15 7.02
N ILE A 45 6.11 4.91 6.77
CA ILE A 45 6.12 6.04 5.85
C ILE A 45 6.60 7.29 6.58
N TYR A 46 7.16 8.22 5.82
CA TYR A 46 7.47 9.56 6.31
C TYR A 46 6.30 10.51 6.03
N ASP A 47 5.61 10.90 7.07
CA ASP A 47 4.48 11.85 7.04
C ASP A 47 4.58 12.91 8.14
N ILE A 48 5.78 13.11 8.65
CA ILE A 48 6.08 14.11 9.68
C ILE A 48 6.10 15.50 9.05
N THR A 49 5.44 16.45 9.71
CA THR A 49 5.42 17.86 9.36
C THR A 49 5.81 18.70 10.58
N THR A 50 6.21 19.94 10.36
CA THR A 50 6.49 20.87 11.45
C THR A 50 5.29 21.08 12.40
N LYS A 51 4.07 20.88 11.89
CA LYS A 51 2.83 21.06 12.67
C LYS A 51 2.54 19.91 13.63
N ASN A 52 2.96 18.67 13.30
CA ASN A 52 2.68 17.51 14.12
C ASN A 52 3.91 16.97 14.87
N TYR A 53 5.09 17.52 14.62
CA TYR A 53 6.34 17.00 15.16
C TYR A 53 6.36 16.94 16.68
N SER A 54 5.81 17.95 17.36
CA SER A 54 5.78 17.99 18.83
C SER A 54 4.93 16.88 19.48
N ALA A 55 3.95 16.35 18.74
CA ALA A 55 3.08 15.26 19.20
C ALA A 55 3.64 13.87 18.87
N ILE A 56 4.75 13.79 18.13
CA ILE A 56 5.33 12.53 17.67
C ILE A 56 6.39 12.05 18.65
N SER A 57 6.21 10.83 19.15
CA SER A 57 7.20 10.13 19.97
C SER A 57 7.09 8.62 19.80
N SER A 58 8.15 7.89 20.14
CA SER A 58 8.12 6.43 20.17
C SER A 58 7.04 5.88 21.11
N ALA A 59 6.78 6.57 22.24
CA ALA A 59 5.75 6.17 23.19
C ALA A 59 4.35 6.17 22.56
N VAL A 60 3.99 7.24 21.87
CA VAL A 60 2.69 7.34 21.16
C VAL A 60 2.52 6.19 20.16
N TYR A 61 3.57 5.85 19.42
CA TYR A 61 3.47 4.74 18.46
C TYR A 61 3.38 3.36 19.10
N LYS A 62 3.91 3.18 20.30
CA LYS A 62 3.70 1.96 21.09
C LYS A 62 2.24 1.84 21.52
N GLU A 63 1.65 2.89 22.11
CA GLU A 63 0.24 2.92 22.49
C GLU A 63 -0.67 2.63 21.31
N LEU A 64 -0.48 3.32 20.16
CA LEU A 64 -1.23 3.08 18.93
C LEU A 64 -1.06 1.65 18.38
N SER A 65 0.07 1.00 18.66
CA SER A 65 0.28 -0.40 18.30
C SER A 65 -0.59 -1.34 19.11
N HIS A 66 -0.66 -1.09 20.39
CA HIS A 66 -1.50 -1.87 21.32
C HIS A 66 -2.99 -1.72 20.96
N GLU A 67 -3.45 -0.49 20.76
CA GLU A 67 -4.81 -0.24 20.29
C GLU A 67 -5.12 -0.92 18.95
N ALA A 68 -4.20 -0.88 18.00
CA ALA A 68 -4.37 -1.51 16.69
C ALA A 68 -4.44 -3.05 16.79
N TYR A 69 -3.73 -3.63 17.76
CA TYR A 69 -3.80 -5.05 18.02
C TYR A 69 -5.18 -5.44 18.58
N LEU A 70 -5.65 -4.76 19.60
CA LEU A 70 -6.94 -5.01 20.23
C LEU A 70 -8.12 -4.80 19.27
N ASN A 71 -8.01 -3.84 18.35
CA ASN A 71 -9.04 -3.52 17.36
C ASN A 71 -8.80 -4.17 15.99
N SER A 72 -7.93 -5.20 15.92
CA SER A 72 -7.69 -5.90 14.66
C SER A 72 -8.94 -6.60 14.16
N SER A 73 -9.30 -6.38 12.88
CA SER A 73 -10.51 -6.92 12.27
C SER A 73 -10.26 -7.34 10.83
N LYS A 74 -11.09 -8.26 10.34
CA LYS A 74 -11.11 -8.61 8.91
C LYS A 74 -11.69 -7.48 8.06
N ASP A 75 -12.61 -6.72 8.63
CA ASP A 75 -13.23 -5.56 8.00
C ASP A 75 -12.57 -4.29 8.52
N PHE A 76 -12.00 -3.52 7.61
CA PHE A 76 -11.33 -2.26 7.94
C PHE A 76 -11.57 -1.20 6.86
N SER A 77 -11.55 0.05 7.28
CA SER A 77 -11.76 1.19 6.40
C SER A 77 -10.51 1.52 5.57
N LEU A 78 -10.73 2.01 4.34
CA LEU A 78 -9.69 2.44 3.42
C LEU A 78 -9.52 3.97 3.42
N GLY A 79 -8.44 4.45 2.78
CA GLY A 79 -8.15 5.88 2.66
C GLY A 79 -7.46 6.44 3.91
N ASN A 80 -8.09 7.40 4.58
CA ASN A 80 -7.50 8.14 5.71
C ASN A 80 -7.55 7.34 7.04
N PHE A 81 -7.18 6.09 7.04
CA PHE A 81 -7.21 5.24 8.23
C PHE A 81 -5.82 4.68 8.54
N GLY A 82 -5.55 4.47 9.83
CA GLY A 82 -4.29 3.92 10.32
C GLY A 82 -3.08 4.66 9.72
N ALA A 83 -2.12 3.93 9.18
CA ALA A 83 -0.93 4.52 8.56
C ALA A 83 -1.24 5.35 7.29
N GLY A 84 -2.46 5.29 6.75
CA GLY A 84 -2.90 6.11 5.62
C GLY A 84 -3.28 7.55 5.99
N ILE A 85 -3.39 7.91 7.29
CA ILE A 85 -3.86 9.22 7.74
C ILE A 85 -2.99 10.37 7.21
N GLY A 86 -1.67 10.25 7.33
CA GLY A 86 -0.71 11.28 6.87
C GLY A 86 -0.27 11.12 5.40
N ALA A 87 -0.64 10.04 4.73
CA ALA A 87 -0.13 9.68 3.43
C ALA A 87 -0.50 10.65 2.30
N VAL A 88 0.45 10.91 1.38
CA VAL A 88 0.32 11.82 0.24
C VAL A 88 0.90 11.18 -1.02
N ALA A 89 0.07 10.99 -2.05
CA ALA A 89 0.45 10.43 -3.34
C ALA A 89 0.64 11.55 -4.38
N GLY A 90 1.88 11.88 -4.70
CA GLY A 90 2.17 13.06 -5.52
C GLY A 90 1.62 14.34 -4.88
N THR A 91 0.69 14.99 -5.54
CA THR A 91 0.02 16.22 -5.08
C THR A 91 -1.37 15.97 -4.51
N HIS A 92 -1.79 14.70 -4.37
CA HIS A 92 -3.10 14.32 -3.90
C HIS A 92 -3.03 13.55 -2.58
N LYS A 93 -4.15 13.49 -1.87
CA LYS A 93 -4.24 12.68 -0.66
C LYS A 93 -4.00 11.20 -1.00
N GLY A 94 -3.02 10.60 -0.37
CA GLY A 94 -2.77 9.16 -0.35
C GLY A 94 -3.59 8.46 0.72
N GLY A 95 -3.30 7.18 0.97
CA GLY A 95 -4.08 6.45 1.97
C GLY A 95 -3.74 4.97 2.09
N LEU A 96 -4.55 4.27 2.86
CA LEU A 96 -4.58 2.83 3.00
C LEU A 96 -5.48 2.22 1.92
N GLY A 97 -5.01 1.21 1.21
CA GLY A 97 -5.77 0.46 0.21
C GLY A 97 -5.63 -1.04 0.36
N SER A 98 -6.64 -1.75 -0.10
CA SER A 98 -6.63 -3.21 -0.16
C SER A 98 -7.45 -3.69 -1.35
N ALA A 99 -7.00 -4.79 -1.94
CA ALA A 99 -7.71 -5.51 -2.98
C ALA A 99 -7.43 -7.01 -2.86
N SER A 100 -8.30 -7.82 -3.43
CA SER A 100 -8.07 -9.24 -3.57
C SER A 100 -8.53 -9.75 -4.92
N THR A 101 -7.93 -10.84 -5.37
CA THR A 101 -8.29 -11.55 -6.59
C THR A 101 -8.37 -13.04 -6.26
N LYS A 102 -9.50 -13.65 -6.62
CA LYS A 102 -9.66 -15.10 -6.58
C LYS A 102 -9.33 -15.66 -7.97
N ILE A 103 -8.38 -16.56 -8.00
CA ILE A 103 -8.04 -17.35 -9.19
C ILE A 103 -8.82 -18.68 -9.11
N SER A 104 -8.90 -19.41 -10.20
CA SER A 104 -9.52 -20.74 -10.20
C SER A 104 -9.06 -21.62 -9.03
N ASN A 105 -9.91 -22.56 -8.59
CA ASN A 105 -9.62 -23.52 -7.50
C ASN A 105 -9.29 -22.89 -6.12
N ASP A 106 -9.95 -21.76 -5.79
CA ASP A 106 -9.84 -21.13 -4.48
C ASP A 106 -8.46 -20.58 -4.11
N ILE A 107 -7.61 -20.31 -5.10
CA ILE A 107 -6.38 -19.53 -4.88
C ILE A 107 -6.77 -18.08 -4.70
N ILE A 108 -6.30 -17.50 -3.62
CA ILE A 108 -6.55 -16.10 -3.29
C ILE A 108 -5.22 -15.36 -3.24
N ILE A 109 -5.19 -14.22 -3.90
CA ILE A 109 -4.13 -13.23 -3.80
C ILE A 109 -4.73 -11.96 -3.23
N GLY A 110 -4.16 -11.46 -2.15
CA GLY A 110 -4.53 -10.21 -1.54
C GLY A 110 -3.38 -9.21 -1.60
N ALA A 111 -3.71 -7.95 -1.62
CA ALA A 111 -2.77 -6.85 -1.46
C ALA A 111 -3.30 -5.84 -0.45
N ILE A 112 -2.43 -5.36 0.42
CA ILE A 112 -2.67 -4.19 1.27
C ILE A 112 -1.52 -3.22 1.07
N THR A 113 -1.81 -1.92 0.99
CA THR A 113 -0.80 -0.92 0.68
C THR A 113 -1.07 0.41 1.37
N ILE A 114 0.02 1.12 1.71
CA ILE A 114 -0.03 2.53 2.12
C ILE A 114 0.66 3.34 1.02
N VAL A 115 -0.05 4.29 0.43
CA VAL A 115 0.44 5.07 -0.71
C VAL A 115 0.86 6.46 -0.27
N ASN A 116 2.18 6.65 -0.12
CA ASN A 116 2.81 7.93 0.21
C ASN A 116 3.96 8.23 -0.77
N SER A 117 3.69 8.19 -2.07
CA SER A 117 4.66 8.21 -3.16
C SER A 117 5.14 9.61 -3.55
N VAL A 118 6.30 9.68 -4.21
CA VAL A 118 6.75 10.85 -4.99
C VAL A 118 5.81 11.05 -6.17
N GLY A 119 5.57 9.99 -6.92
CA GLY A 119 4.72 10.01 -8.10
C GLY A 119 3.25 10.17 -7.79
N SER A 120 2.50 10.52 -8.82
CA SER A 120 1.05 10.63 -8.78
C SER A 120 0.38 9.32 -9.18
N ALA A 121 -0.69 8.97 -8.49
CA ALA A 121 -1.60 7.92 -8.93
C ALA A 121 -2.68 8.45 -9.90
N VAL A 122 -2.79 9.78 -10.02
CA VAL A 122 -3.77 10.46 -10.87
C VAL A 122 -3.11 10.84 -12.19
N ILE A 123 -3.79 10.56 -13.29
CA ILE A 123 -3.39 10.98 -14.62
C ILE A 123 -3.48 12.51 -14.71
N PRO A 124 -2.40 13.23 -15.07
CA PRO A 124 -2.36 14.69 -15.13
C PRO A 124 -3.50 15.27 -15.98
N GLY A 125 -4.15 16.32 -15.47
CA GLY A 125 -5.25 16.99 -16.17
C GLY A 125 -6.58 16.24 -16.17
N THR A 126 -6.66 15.09 -15.53
CA THR A 126 -7.87 14.25 -15.46
C THR A 126 -8.29 13.96 -14.03
N ARG A 127 -9.40 13.25 -13.87
CA ARG A 127 -9.85 12.63 -12.62
C ARG A 127 -9.60 11.13 -12.58
N LEU A 128 -8.89 10.63 -13.59
CA LEU A 128 -8.62 9.21 -13.74
C LEU A 128 -7.39 8.79 -12.93
N LEU A 129 -7.45 7.61 -12.39
CA LEU A 129 -6.30 6.92 -11.81
C LEU A 129 -5.61 6.09 -12.90
N TYR A 130 -4.29 5.97 -12.85
CA TYR A 130 -3.57 5.03 -13.73
C TYR A 130 -4.07 3.59 -13.57
N SER A 131 -4.53 3.24 -12.37
CA SER A 131 -5.11 1.93 -12.04
C SER A 131 -6.54 1.72 -12.54
N SER A 132 -7.21 2.73 -13.12
CA SER A 132 -8.61 2.65 -13.51
C SER A 132 -8.91 1.53 -14.52
N ILE A 133 -7.95 1.17 -15.38
CA ILE A 133 -8.07 0.08 -16.35
C ILE A 133 -8.09 -1.31 -15.71
N TYR A 134 -7.64 -1.41 -14.46
CA TYR A 134 -7.59 -2.66 -13.68
C TYR A 134 -8.80 -2.82 -12.75
N GLU A 135 -9.71 -1.86 -12.73
CA GLU A 135 -10.86 -1.83 -11.83
C GLU A 135 -11.76 -3.04 -12.01
N LEU A 136 -12.12 -3.70 -10.92
CA LEU A 136 -13.11 -4.77 -10.89
C LEU A 136 -14.32 -4.36 -10.05
N GLY A 137 -15.53 -4.67 -10.56
CA GLY A 137 -16.76 -4.48 -9.79
C GLY A 137 -17.07 -3.05 -9.34
N GLY A 138 -16.49 -2.03 -9.96
CA GLY A 138 -16.73 -0.64 -9.60
C GLY A 138 -16.06 -0.19 -8.29
N GLU A 139 -15.05 -0.88 -7.82
CA GLU A 139 -14.36 -0.63 -6.54
C GLU A 139 -13.66 0.73 -6.44
N MET A 140 -13.45 1.40 -7.57
CA MET A 140 -12.98 2.77 -7.70
C MET A 140 -14.05 3.67 -8.37
N GLY A 141 -15.33 3.27 -8.31
CA GLY A 141 -16.48 4.06 -8.74
C GLY A 141 -16.75 4.02 -10.23
N ASN A 142 -16.25 3.03 -10.97
CA ASN A 142 -16.30 2.95 -12.44
C ASN A 142 -15.73 4.22 -13.11
N ASN A 143 -14.60 4.66 -12.58
CA ASN A 143 -14.06 5.98 -12.86
C ASN A 143 -13.71 6.16 -14.36
N LEU A 144 -13.09 5.16 -14.98
CA LEU A 144 -12.78 5.18 -16.40
C LEU A 144 -14.05 5.31 -17.26
N ARG A 145 -15.07 4.48 -16.98
CA ARG A 145 -16.33 4.50 -17.75
C ARG A 145 -17.05 5.85 -17.64
N LYS A 146 -17.05 6.46 -16.43
CA LYS A 146 -17.71 7.76 -16.19
C LYS A 146 -16.97 8.94 -16.79
N ASN A 147 -15.65 8.84 -16.93
CA ASN A 147 -14.77 9.94 -17.35
C ASN A 147 -14.01 9.59 -18.62
N PHE A 148 -14.60 8.77 -19.50
CA PHE A 148 -13.94 8.32 -20.74
C PHE A 148 -13.54 9.50 -21.63
N ARG A 149 -14.35 10.55 -21.70
CA ARG A 149 -14.04 11.77 -22.47
C ARG A 149 -12.76 12.46 -21.98
N ASP A 150 -12.50 12.46 -20.66
CA ASP A 150 -11.25 12.99 -20.10
C ASP A 150 -10.05 12.19 -20.65
N PHE A 151 -10.24 10.89 -20.90
CA PHE A 151 -9.19 10.03 -21.44
C PHE A 151 -8.98 10.22 -22.95
N GLU A 152 -10.04 10.47 -23.73
CA GLU A 152 -9.96 10.74 -25.17
C GLU A 152 -9.08 11.97 -25.50
N HIS A 153 -9.08 12.96 -24.60
CA HIS A 153 -8.25 14.16 -24.74
C HIS A 153 -6.90 14.05 -24.02
N TYR A 154 -6.63 12.89 -23.39
CA TYR A 154 -5.36 12.69 -22.69
C TYR A 154 -4.21 12.62 -23.67
N GLN A 155 -3.30 13.58 -23.54
CA GLN A 155 -1.98 13.52 -24.19
C GLN A 155 -0.92 13.18 -23.15
N CYS A 156 0.02 12.30 -23.48
CA CYS A 156 1.12 11.98 -22.61
C CYS A 156 1.92 13.24 -22.28
N GLN A 157 1.80 13.73 -21.06
CA GLN A 157 2.58 14.86 -20.60
C GLN A 157 3.96 14.38 -20.17
N LEU A 158 5.00 14.96 -20.77
CA LEU A 158 6.39 14.72 -20.35
C LEU A 158 6.69 15.44 -19.04
N ASP A 159 6.15 16.65 -18.87
CA ASP A 159 6.25 17.38 -17.60
C ASP A 159 5.20 16.91 -16.61
N ILE A 160 5.64 16.07 -15.69
CA ILE A 160 4.84 15.54 -14.58
C ILE A 160 5.08 16.28 -13.26
N SER A 161 5.87 17.35 -13.27
CA SER A 161 6.26 18.10 -12.05
C SER A 161 5.05 18.58 -11.26
N LYS A 162 4.04 19.11 -11.94
CA LYS A 162 2.82 19.66 -11.32
C LYS A 162 1.96 18.63 -10.54
N THR A 163 2.08 17.35 -10.85
CA THR A 163 1.29 16.29 -10.23
C THR A 163 2.09 15.38 -9.30
N THR A 164 3.39 15.63 -9.22
CA THR A 164 4.34 14.85 -8.41
C THR A 164 5.00 15.74 -7.36
N LYS A 165 5.84 15.14 -6.53
CA LYS A 165 6.68 15.87 -5.56
C LYS A 165 8.10 16.13 -6.08
N LEU A 166 8.35 15.98 -7.40
CA LEU A 166 9.69 16.11 -7.98
C LEU A 166 10.29 17.52 -7.86
N ASP A 167 9.44 18.57 -7.88
CA ASP A 167 9.89 19.97 -7.78
C ASP A 167 10.29 20.41 -6.37
N LYS A 168 9.97 19.61 -5.36
CA LYS A 168 10.33 19.94 -3.97
C LYS A 168 11.82 19.66 -3.75
N ARG A 169 12.47 20.50 -2.96
CA ARG A 169 13.90 20.37 -2.68
C ARG A 169 14.23 18.97 -2.13
N PRO A 170 15.38 18.36 -2.49
CA PRO A 170 15.72 16.99 -2.09
C PRO A 170 15.68 16.73 -0.59
N ARG A 171 15.89 17.76 0.26
CA ARG A 171 15.91 17.64 1.71
C ARG A 171 14.52 17.41 2.34
N ASP A 172 13.45 17.70 1.61
CA ASP A 172 12.06 17.60 2.15
C ASP A 172 11.36 16.32 1.67
N ARG A 173 12.08 15.34 1.12
CA ARG A 173 11.51 14.23 0.36
C ARG A 173 11.90 12.90 0.99
N GLN A 174 11.01 12.37 1.77
CA GLN A 174 11.03 10.96 2.16
C GLN A 174 9.66 10.39 1.81
N ASN A 175 9.61 9.60 0.75
CA ASN A 175 8.38 9.06 0.20
C ASN A 175 8.51 7.54 0.17
N THR A 176 7.41 6.85 0.34
CA THR A 176 7.44 5.41 0.46
C THR A 176 6.05 4.85 0.19
N THR A 177 5.96 3.89 -0.72
CA THR A 177 4.79 3.02 -0.82
C THR A 177 5.13 1.69 -0.16
N ILE A 178 4.39 1.34 0.90
CA ILE A 178 4.61 0.09 1.62
C ILE A 178 3.47 -0.85 1.27
N SER A 179 3.81 -2.07 0.83
CA SER A 179 2.81 -3.04 0.40
C SER A 179 3.07 -4.44 0.96
N VAL A 180 2.01 -5.19 1.17
CA VAL A 180 2.05 -6.64 1.40
C VAL A 180 1.26 -7.32 0.30
N ILE A 181 1.85 -8.35 -0.27
CA ILE A 181 1.16 -9.34 -1.09
C ILE A 181 0.96 -10.59 -0.24
N ALA A 182 -0.27 -11.02 -0.13
CA ALA A 182 -0.64 -12.23 0.62
C ALA A 182 -1.22 -13.28 -0.31
N THR A 183 -0.90 -14.54 -0.08
CA THR A 183 -1.52 -15.66 -0.78
C THR A 183 -1.84 -16.80 0.19
N ASN A 184 -2.81 -17.63 -0.16
CA ASN A 184 -3.07 -18.86 0.56
C ASN A 184 -2.29 -20.07 0.03
N LEU A 185 -1.51 -19.92 -1.03
CA LEU A 185 -0.61 -20.96 -1.54
C LEU A 185 0.56 -21.19 -0.58
N ASP A 186 0.96 -22.44 -0.43
CA ASP A 186 2.18 -22.81 0.29
C ASP A 186 3.39 -22.57 -0.62
N LEU A 187 3.97 -21.39 -0.48
CA LEU A 187 5.14 -20.95 -1.24
C LEU A 187 6.38 -20.94 -0.34
N ASN A 188 7.49 -21.43 -0.86
CA ASN A 188 8.77 -21.33 -0.18
C ASN A 188 9.33 -19.90 -0.21
N LYS A 189 10.43 -19.66 0.51
CA LYS A 189 11.05 -18.34 0.67
C LYS A 189 11.45 -17.71 -0.68
N LEU A 190 11.99 -18.50 -1.61
CA LEU A 190 12.41 -18.01 -2.93
C LEU A 190 11.21 -17.65 -3.79
N GLU A 191 10.16 -18.45 -3.74
CA GLU A 191 8.89 -18.16 -4.45
C GLU A 191 8.24 -16.90 -3.89
N LEU A 192 8.20 -16.72 -2.56
CA LEU A 192 7.71 -15.48 -1.94
C LEU A 192 8.56 -14.25 -2.32
N TYR A 193 9.88 -14.39 -2.35
CA TYR A 193 10.76 -13.33 -2.82
C TYR A 193 10.45 -12.94 -4.26
N ASN A 194 10.31 -13.92 -5.15
CA ASN A 194 9.97 -13.68 -6.55
C ASN A 194 8.56 -13.09 -6.70
N LEU A 195 7.59 -13.53 -5.90
CA LEU A 195 6.25 -12.95 -5.86
C LEU A 195 6.29 -11.46 -5.51
N ALA A 196 7.03 -11.08 -4.46
CA ALA A 196 7.22 -9.68 -4.08
C ALA A 196 7.93 -8.89 -5.18
N LYS A 197 9.03 -9.42 -5.72
CA LYS A 197 9.84 -8.79 -6.77
C LYS A 197 9.03 -8.54 -8.05
N MET A 198 8.28 -9.52 -8.53
CA MET A 198 7.47 -9.37 -9.74
C MET A 198 6.27 -8.42 -9.51
N SER A 199 5.76 -8.36 -8.28
CA SER A 199 4.66 -7.44 -7.92
C SER A 199 5.06 -5.96 -7.99
N THR A 200 6.35 -5.62 -8.07
CA THR A 200 6.82 -4.23 -8.24
C THR A 200 6.27 -3.58 -9.51
N SER A 201 5.97 -4.36 -10.55
CA SER A 201 5.32 -3.84 -11.75
C SER A 201 3.92 -3.24 -11.46
N GLY A 202 3.25 -3.68 -10.39
CA GLY A 202 2.00 -3.10 -9.93
C GLY A 202 2.14 -1.66 -9.43
N LEU A 203 3.29 -1.31 -8.81
CA LEU A 203 3.59 0.08 -8.44
C LEU A 203 3.66 0.97 -9.69
N SER A 204 4.43 0.56 -10.69
CA SER A 204 4.63 1.34 -11.93
C SER A 204 3.37 1.45 -12.79
N ARG A 205 2.44 0.51 -12.67
CA ARG A 205 1.12 0.57 -13.32
C ARG A 205 0.18 1.57 -12.66
N ALA A 206 0.34 1.81 -11.36
CA ALA A 206 -0.58 2.64 -10.57
C ALA A 206 -0.03 4.01 -10.20
N ILE A 207 1.29 4.20 -10.24
CA ILE A 207 2.00 5.43 -9.80
C ILE A 207 3.01 5.83 -10.87
N ARG A 208 3.04 7.11 -11.22
CA ARG A 208 4.01 7.65 -12.17
C ARG A 208 4.66 8.94 -11.63
N PRO A 209 6.01 8.97 -11.56
CA PRO A 209 6.92 7.82 -11.58
C PRO A 209 6.81 6.98 -10.30
N ALA A 210 7.26 5.73 -10.35
CA ALA A 210 7.41 4.86 -9.20
C ALA A 210 8.83 4.31 -9.12
N GLY A 211 9.27 3.93 -7.92
CA GLY A 211 10.59 3.35 -7.71
C GLY A 211 11.73 4.33 -8.03
N THR A 212 11.52 5.62 -7.78
CA THR A 212 12.56 6.63 -7.96
C THR A 212 13.59 6.56 -6.82
N SER A 213 14.75 7.19 -6.99
CA SER A 213 15.76 7.32 -5.92
C SER A 213 15.27 8.13 -4.71
N LEU A 214 14.08 8.71 -4.78
CA LEU A 214 13.43 9.48 -3.72
C LEU A 214 12.35 8.68 -3.00
N ASP A 215 12.02 7.47 -3.49
CA ASP A 215 11.06 6.55 -2.90
C ASP A 215 11.78 5.46 -2.11
N GLY A 216 11.25 5.10 -0.95
CA GLY A 216 11.66 3.94 -0.16
C GLY A 216 10.68 2.78 -0.33
N ASP A 217 10.21 2.55 -1.56
CA ASP A 217 9.16 1.56 -1.84
C ASP A 217 9.57 0.15 -1.42
N ILE A 218 8.69 -0.52 -0.70
CA ILE A 218 8.94 -1.89 -0.22
C ILE A 218 7.69 -2.76 -0.38
N ILE A 219 7.90 -3.98 -0.84
CA ILE A 219 6.86 -5.01 -0.95
C ILE A 219 7.29 -6.23 -0.14
N PHE A 220 6.45 -6.62 0.80
CA PHE A 220 6.55 -7.88 1.51
C PHE A 220 5.64 -8.92 0.86
N ALA A 221 6.03 -10.18 0.86
CA ALA A 221 5.16 -11.27 0.47
C ALA A 221 4.98 -12.24 1.64
N ILE A 222 3.75 -12.70 1.85
CA ILE A 222 3.41 -13.67 2.88
C ILE A 222 2.53 -14.79 2.32
N SER A 223 2.70 -15.98 2.87
CA SER A 223 1.84 -17.13 2.61
C SER A 223 1.14 -17.57 3.89
N SER A 224 -0.13 -17.92 3.77
CA SER A 224 -0.85 -18.60 4.87
C SER A 224 -0.76 -20.12 4.80
N CYS A 225 -0.09 -20.69 3.79
CA CYS A 225 0.17 -22.12 3.60
C CYS A 225 -1.09 -23.01 3.69
N LYS A 226 -2.26 -22.48 3.29
CA LYS A 226 -3.53 -23.21 3.37
C LYS A 226 -3.83 -24.09 2.17
N LYS A 227 -3.12 -23.86 1.06
CA LYS A 227 -3.28 -24.57 -0.21
C LYS A 227 -1.93 -25.00 -0.72
N ASN A 228 -1.75 -26.30 -0.97
CA ASN A 228 -0.56 -26.80 -1.58
C ASN A 228 -0.36 -26.16 -2.96
N TYR A 229 0.88 -25.77 -3.25
CA TYR A 229 1.26 -25.26 -4.54
C TYR A 229 1.87 -26.39 -5.38
N TYR A 230 1.12 -26.87 -6.34
CA TYR A 230 1.60 -27.86 -7.31
C TYR A 230 2.03 -27.13 -8.59
N LYS A 231 3.32 -27.09 -8.87
CA LYS A 231 3.88 -26.42 -10.08
C LYS A 231 3.28 -26.92 -11.40
N LYS A 232 2.74 -28.13 -11.40
CA LYS A 232 2.07 -28.71 -12.59
C LYS A 232 0.70 -28.07 -12.87
N ASP A 233 0.03 -27.56 -11.83
CA ASP A 233 -1.35 -27.09 -11.93
C ASP A 233 -1.43 -25.59 -12.21
N TYR A 234 -0.37 -24.82 -11.89
CA TYR A 234 -0.37 -23.37 -11.97
C TYR A 234 0.95 -22.82 -12.49
N ASN A 235 0.83 -21.92 -13.46
CA ASN A 235 1.96 -21.13 -13.91
C ASN A 235 2.28 -20.05 -12.88
N PHE A 236 3.44 -20.11 -12.26
CA PHE A 236 3.90 -19.15 -11.25
C PHE A 236 3.94 -17.71 -11.79
N SER A 237 4.29 -17.52 -13.07
CA SER A 237 4.27 -16.20 -13.71
C SER A 237 2.85 -15.62 -13.79
N PHE A 238 1.83 -16.45 -13.97
CA PHE A 238 0.44 -16.01 -13.92
C PHE A 238 0.04 -15.56 -12.51
N ILE A 239 0.46 -16.31 -11.47
CA ILE A 239 0.25 -15.92 -10.06
C ILE A 239 0.90 -14.57 -9.77
N CYS A 240 2.14 -14.37 -10.20
CA CYS A 240 2.87 -13.11 -10.00
C CYS A 240 2.26 -11.95 -10.80
N SER A 241 1.78 -12.19 -12.02
CA SER A 241 1.07 -11.17 -12.81
C SER A 241 -0.23 -10.75 -12.12
N THR A 242 -1.01 -11.73 -11.63
CA THR A 242 -2.23 -11.45 -10.88
C THR A 242 -1.95 -10.69 -9.58
N ALA A 243 -0.84 -10.98 -8.90
CA ALA A 243 -0.41 -10.23 -7.72
C ALA A 243 -0.08 -8.77 -8.07
N SER A 244 0.56 -8.54 -9.22
CA SER A 244 0.83 -7.20 -9.72
C SER A 244 -0.46 -6.41 -10.00
N ASP A 245 -1.44 -7.04 -10.65
CA ASP A 245 -2.73 -6.41 -10.95
C ASP A 245 -3.53 -6.15 -9.65
N THR A 246 -3.47 -7.08 -8.70
CA THR A 246 -4.09 -6.92 -7.38
C THR A 246 -3.47 -5.76 -6.61
N LEU A 247 -2.14 -5.61 -6.66
CA LEU A 247 -1.46 -4.46 -6.06
C LEU A 247 -1.84 -3.14 -6.76
N THR A 248 -1.90 -3.13 -8.09
CA THR A 248 -2.35 -1.97 -8.87
C THR A 248 -3.74 -1.50 -8.41
N ARG A 249 -4.67 -2.43 -8.23
CA ARG A 249 -6.02 -2.15 -7.71
C ARG A 249 -5.99 -1.64 -6.27
N ALA A 250 -5.19 -2.26 -5.40
CA ALA A 250 -5.06 -1.82 -4.00
C ALA A 250 -4.56 -0.38 -3.91
N ILE A 251 -3.57 0.01 -4.73
CA ILE A 251 -3.06 1.39 -4.82
C ILE A 251 -4.15 2.34 -5.30
N GLY A 252 -4.88 1.98 -6.34
CA GLY A 252 -5.99 2.80 -6.83
C GLY A 252 -7.07 3.00 -5.77
N ARG A 253 -7.46 1.95 -5.07
CA ARG A 253 -8.44 2.01 -3.98
C ARG A 253 -7.95 2.86 -2.80
N ALA A 254 -6.65 2.84 -2.49
CA ALA A 254 -6.07 3.69 -1.44
C ALA A 254 -6.33 5.17 -1.72
N VAL A 255 -5.99 5.61 -2.94
CA VAL A 255 -6.11 7.00 -3.36
C VAL A 255 -7.57 7.38 -3.62
N TYR A 256 -8.36 6.48 -4.20
CA TYR A 256 -9.78 6.70 -4.45
C TYR A 256 -10.59 6.83 -3.16
N SER A 257 -10.29 6.01 -2.12
CA SER A 257 -11.01 6.02 -0.86
C SER A 257 -10.59 7.16 0.08
N ALA A 258 -9.50 7.84 -0.24
CA ALA A 258 -9.03 8.97 0.56
C ALA A 258 -10.04 10.14 0.53
N LYS A 259 -10.07 10.89 1.64
CA LYS A 259 -10.84 12.13 1.78
C LYS A 259 -9.86 13.30 1.84
N GLY A 260 -10.16 14.38 1.12
CA GLY A 260 -9.35 15.60 1.16
C GLY A 260 -9.25 16.18 2.57
N ILE A 261 -8.16 16.87 2.82
CA ILE A 261 -7.94 17.63 4.05
C ILE A 261 -7.56 19.07 3.67
N LYS A 262 -7.58 19.99 4.65
CA LYS A 262 -7.26 21.39 4.37
C LYS A 262 -5.90 21.54 3.67
N GLY A 263 -5.92 22.04 2.44
CA GLY A 263 -4.75 22.26 1.61
C GLY A 263 -4.27 21.04 0.78
N LEU A 264 -4.96 19.89 0.87
CA LEU A 264 -4.62 18.69 0.10
C LEU A 264 -5.90 18.01 -0.40
N LYS A 265 -6.12 18.06 -1.71
CA LYS A 265 -7.30 17.46 -2.35
C LYS A 265 -7.17 15.94 -2.46
N ALA A 266 -8.27 15.25 -2.30
CA ALA A 266 -8.42 13.86 -2.75
C ALA A 266 -8.87 13.81 -4.22
N VAL A 267 -8.77 12.64 -4.84
CA VAL A 267 -9.24 12.44 -6.22
C VAL A 267 -10.72 12.77 -6.38
N LYS A 268 -11.53 12.42 -5.39
CA LYS A 268 -12.97 12.73 -5.38
C LYS A 268 -13.32 14.23 -5.33
N ASP A 269 -12.37 15.04 -4.87
CA ASP A 269 -12.53 16.50 -4.78
C ASP A 269 -12.13 17.22 -6.09
N LEU A 270 -11.63 16.46 -7.07
CA LEU A 270 -11.29 17.00 -8.38
C LEU A 270 -12.59 17.27 -9.15
N VAL A 271 -13.00 18.51 -9.16
CA VAL A 271 -14.18 18.97 -9.92
C VAL A 271 -13.80 19.07 -11.40
N THR A 272 -14.64 18.53 -12.29
CA THR A 272 -14.61 18.92 -13.70
C THR A 272 -14.89 20.40 -13.76
N LYS A 273 -14.03 21.19 -14.39
CA LYS A 273 -14.48 22.45 -14.94
C LYS A 273 -15.63 22.11 -15.87
N LYS A 274 -16.85 22.50 -15.50
CA LYS A 274 -17.94 22.58 -16.47
C LYS A 274 -17.46 23.60 -17.50
N GLU A 275 -17.28 23.17 -18.74
CA GLU A 275 -17.23 24.07 -19.87
C GLU A 275 -18.54 24.84 -19.96
#